data_347b6e372a7ac489bb5fa9c293d1dd49
#
_entry.id   347b6e372a7ac489bb5fa9c293d1dd49
#
_cell.length_a   1.000
_cell.length_b   1.000
_cell.length_c   1.000
_cell.angle_alpha   90.00
_cell.angle_beta   90.00
_cell.angle_gamma   90.00
#
_symmetry.space_group_name_H-M   'P 1'
#
loop_
_entity.id
_entity.type
_entity.pdbx_description
1 polymer ?
#
loop_
_entity_poly.entity_id
_entity_poly.type
_entity_poly.pdbx_seq_one_letter_code
_entity_poly.pdbx_strand_id
1 'polypeptide(L)'
;PPAGTGCGGYVVGQTVKLLKQHHLLEDTDVVIFDVLGDVVCGGFAAPLQHADRAVIVTANDFDSIYAMNRIIAAVQAKSNNYKVRLAGCVANRSRDTDEVDRYCEKVGFKRIAHMPDFDAIRRSRLKKKTLFEMPDEEDIVMARKEYVRLAETLWNGTEAQAPAPLEDRDIFELLGFD
;
A
#
# COMPACT_ATOMS: atom_id res chain seq x y z
N PRO A 1 -4.69 4.33 24.41
CA PRO A 1 -4.05 3.60 25.51
C PRO A 1 -2.61 4.06 25.66
N PRO A 2 -2.01 4.00 26.85
CA PRO A 2 -0.61 4.30 27.04
C PRO A 2 0.28 3.45 26.12
N ALA A 3 1.45 3.98 25.74
CA ALA A 3 2.39 3.24 24.89
C ALA A 3 2.73 1.87 25.53
N GLY A 4 2.70 0.81 24.73
CA GLY A 4 2.98 -0.56 25.16
C GLY A 4 1.78 -1.30 25.81
N THR A 5 0.60 -0.70 25.87
CA THR A 5 -0.61 -1.35 26.40
C THR A 5 -1.63 -1.62 25.28
N GLY A 6 -1.76 -2.86 24.89
CA GLY A 6 -2.77 -3.33 23.94
C GLY A 6 -2.22 -3.69 22.55
N CYS A 7 -2.86 -4.66 21.92
CA CYS A 7 -2.56 -5.05 20.53
C CYS A 7 -3.35 -4.16 19.57
N GLY A 8 -2.66 -3.44 18.67
CA GLY A 8 -3.30 -2.63 17.62
C GLY A 8 -4.34 -3.41 16.80
N GLY A 9 -4.13 -4.70 16.61
CA GLY A 9 -5.07 -5.59 15.92
C GLY A 9 -6.42 -5.73 16.61
N TYR A 10 -6.45 -5.72 17.93
CA TYR A 10 -7.71 -5.74 18.66
C TYR A 10 -8.51 -4.45 18.40
N VAL A 11 -7.86 -3.29 18.47
CA VAL A 11 -8.51 -1.99 18.23
C VAL A 11 -9.05 -1.91 16.81
N VAL A 12 -8.24 -2.27 15.83
CA VAL A 12 -8.67 -2.30 14.41
C VAL A 12 -9.84 -3.25 14.21
N GLY A 13 -9.77 -4.47 14.76
CA GLY A 13 -10.85 -5.45 14.67
C GLY A 13 -12.16 -4.94 15.30
N GLN A 14 -12.09 -4.28 16.46
CA GLN A 14 -13.27 -3.66 17.09
C GLN A 14 -13.81 -2.50 16.27
N THR A 15 -12.95 -1.67 15.68
CA THR A 15 -13.36 -0.57 14.80
C THR A 15 -14.14 -1.10 13.60
N VAL A 16 -13.61 -2.09 12.88
CA VAL A 16 -14.30 -2.69 11.72
C VAL A 16 -15.64 -3.31 12.14
N LYS A 17 -15.68 -3.97 13.30
CA LYS A 17 -16.93 -4.52 13.86
C LYS A 17 -17.98 -3.43 14.11
N LEU A 18 -17.60 -2.31 14.71
CA LEU A 18 -18.49 -1.17 14.96
C LEU A 18 -18.99 -0.56 13.65
N LEU A 19 -18.10 -0.34 12.67
CA LEU A 19 -18.50 0.17 11.34
C LEU A 19 -19.58 -0.70 10.70
N LYS A 20 -19.43 -2.03 10.78
CA LYS A 20 -20.43 -2.99 10.27
C LYS A 20 -21.71 -2.97 11.08
N GLN A 21 -21.64 -2.95 12.43
CA GLN A 21 -22.82 -2.92 13.28
C GLN A 21 -23.69 -1.67 13.08
N HIS A 22 -23.06 -0.56 12.71
CA HIS A 22 -23.75 0.71 12.43
C HIS A 22 -24.03 0.93 10.94
N HIS A 23 -23.86 -0.09 10.10
CA HIS A 23 -24.11 -0.05 8.65
C HIS A 23 -23.36 1.06 7.89
N LEU A 24 -22.22 1.53 8.44
CA LEU A 24 -21.47 2.66 7.88
C LEU A 24 -20.66 2.31 6.61
N LEU A 25 -20.65 1.04 6.22
CA LEU A 25 -19.96 0.56 5.02
C LEU A 25 -20.92 0.22 3.88
N GLU A 26 -22.23 0.18 4.11
CA GLU A 26 -23.21 -0.33 3.15
C GLU A 26 -23.45 0.62 1.96
N ASP A 27 -23.41 1.93 2.21
CA ASP A 27 -23.59 2.96 1.18
C ASP A 27 -22.25 3.57 0.70
N THR A 28 -21.17 2.80 0.80
CA THR A 28 -19.82 3.27 0.48
C THR A 28 -19.28 2.55 -0.76
N ASP A 29 -18.94 3.29 -1.81
CA ASP A 29 -18.36 2.72 -3.04
C ASP A 29 -16.95 2.18 -2.84
N VAL A 30 -16.13 2.86 -2.02
CA VAL A 30 -14.73 2.49 -1.75
C VAL A 30 -14.41 2.64 -0.28
N VAL A 31 -13.84 1.60 0.31
CA VAL A 31 -13.30 1.62 1.68
C VAL A 31 -11.79 1.39 1.62
N ILE A 32 -11.03 2.34 2.16
CA ILE A 32 -9.57 2.25 2.22
C ILE A 32 -9.15 1.96 3.67
N PHE A 33 -8.49 0.84 3.87
CA PHE A 33 -7.81 0.52 5.12
C PHE A 33 -6.34 0.94 5.00
N ASP A 34 -5.95 1.99 5.70
CA ASP A 34 -4.54 2.41 5.80
C ASP A 34 -3.84 1.52 6.84
N VAL A 35 -3.03 0.59 6.34
CA VAL A 35 -2.42 -0.49 7.13
C VAL A 35 -0.92 -0.29 7.24
N LEU A 36 -0.39 -0.40 8.45
CA LEU A 36 1.06 -0.37 8.69
C LEU A 36 1.76 -1.56 8.03
N GLY A 37 3.00 -1.37 7.60
CA GLY A 37 3.84 -2.41 6.98
C GLY A 37 4.34 -3.50 7.95
N ASP A 38 4.06 -3.39 9.25
CA ASP A 38 4.42 -4.40 10.24
C ASP A 38 3.48 -5.61 10.14
N VAL A 39 3.96 -6.65 9.47
CA VAL A 39 3.21 -7.90 9.22
C VAL A 39 3.05 -8.79 10.45
N VAL A 40 3.80 -8.53 11.52
CA VAL A 40 3.80 -9.36 12.74
C VAL A 40 2.59 -9.01 13.63
N CYS A 41 2.10 -7.79 13.56
CA CYS A 41 1.03 -7.35 14.44
C CYS A 41 -0.37 -7.70 13.90
N GLY A 42 -1.30 -7.96 14.83
CA GLY A 42 -2.71 -8.23 14.46
C GLY A 42 -3.41 -7.06 13.75
N GLY A 43 -2.85 -5.83 13.82
CA GLY A 43 -3.31 -4.66 13.07
C GLY A 43 -3.17 -4.82 11.56
N PHE A 44 -2.18 -5.60 11.11
CA PHE A 44 -2.05 -5.97 9.71
C PHE A 44 -3.12 -6.99 9.27
N ALA A 45 -3.35 -8.01 10.06
CA ALA A 45 -4.23 -9.12 9.67
C ALA A 45 -5.74 -8.77 9.70
N ALA A 46 -6.17 -7.90 10.61
CA ALA A 46 -7.58 -7.59 10.79
C ALA A 46 -8.23 -6.89 9.58
N PRO A 47 -7.64 -5.87 8.94
CA PRO A 47 -8.19 -5.28 7.71
C PRO A 47 -8.24 -6.25 6.53
N LEU A 48 -7.24 -7.13 6.40
CA LEU A 48 -7.16 -8.08 5.28
C LEU A 48 -8.34 -9.05 5.22
N GLN A 49 -9.00 -9.33 6.35
CA GLN A 49 -10.20 -10.18 6.38
C GLN A 49 -11.39 -9.54 5.66
N HIS A 50 -11.36 -8.23 5.49
CA HIS A 50 -12.47 -7.44 4.97
C HIS A 50 -12.15 -6.74 3.64
N ALA A 51 -10.89 -6.82 3.20
CA ALA A 51 -10.45 -6.22 1.96
C ALA A 51 -10.61 -7.19 0.77
N ASP A 52 -10.91 -6.65 -0.40
CA ASP A 52 -10.91 -7.39 -1.66
C ASP A 52 -9.55 -7.30 -2.35
N ARG A 53 -8.87 -6.18 -2.21
CA ARG A 53 -7.58 -5.90 -2.83
C ARG A 53 -6.59 -5.33 -1.83
N ALA A 54 -5.33 -5.73 -1.95
CA ALA A 54 -4.20 -5.14 -1.24
C ALA A 54 -3.26 -4.49 -2.25
N VAL A 55 -3.01 -3.21 -2.05
CA VAL A 55 -1.99 -2.43 -2.79
C VAL A 55 -0.83 -2.20 -1.84
N ILE A 56 0.38 -2.53 -2.28
CA ILE A 56 1.58 -2.31 -1.46
C ILE A 56 2.21 -0.99 -1.87
N VAL A 57 2.41 -0.10 -0.92
CA VAL A 57 3.13 1.17 -1.13
C VAL A 57 4.56 1.00 -0.65
N THR A 58 5.51 1.22 -1.53
CA THR A 58 6.95 1.06 -1.29
C THR A 58 7.72 2.28 -1.78
N ALA A 59 8.91 2.53 -1.26
CA ALA A 59 9.87 3.43 -1.87
C ALA A 59 10.89 2.63 -2.71
N ASN A 60 11.72 3.34 -3.49
CA ASN A 60 12.76 2.71 -4.31
C ASN A 60 14.08 2.62 -3.53
N ASP A 61 14.05 1.88 -2.43
CA ASP A 61 15.18 1.59 -1.56
C ASP A 61 15.12 0.17 -1.01
N PHE A 62 16.25 -0.33 -0.54
CA PHE A 62 16.37 -1.70 -0.04
C PHE A 62 15.36 -2.02 1.07
N ASP A 63 15.30 -1.20 2.12
CA ASP A 63 14.46 -1.49 3.29
C ASP A 63 12.98 -1.57 2.93
N SER A 64 12.54 -0.66 2.07
CA SER A 64 11.15 -0.61 1.58
C SER A 64 10.81 -1.82 0.71
N ILE A 65 11.72 -2.24 -0.17
CA ILE A 65 11.52 -3.41 -1.04
C ILE A 65 11.58 -4.70 -0.22
N TYR A 66 12.50 -4.79 0.74
CA TYR A 66 12.56 -5.91 1.67
C TYR A 66 11.26 -6.05 2.47
N ALA A 67 10.72 -4.94 2.98
CA ALA A 67 9.42 -4.92 3.64
C ALA A 67 8.29 -5.34 2.70
N MET A 68 8.29 -4.87 1.45
CA MET A 68 7.32 -5.28 0.43
C MET A 68 7.34 -6.80 0.21
N ASN A 69 8.52 -7.41 0.12
CA ASN A 69 8.67 -8.87 -0.02
C ASN A 69 8.01 -9.62 1.15
N ARG A 70 8.22 -9.15 2.38
CA ARG A 70 7.61 -9.73 3.59
C ARG A 70 6.09 -9.56 3.60
N ILE A 71 5.57 -8.43 3.14
CA ILE A 71 4.14 -8.16 3.01
C ILE A 71 3.51 -9.09 1.98
N ILE A 72 4.15 -9.28 0.81
CA ILE A 72 3.70 -10.22 -0.23
C ILE A 72 3.53 -11.62 0.37
N ALA A 73 4.56 -12.13 1.03
CA ALA A 73 4.53 -13.45 1.67
C ALA A 73 3.40 -13.56 2.70
N ALA A 74 3.22 -12.52 3.53
CA ALA A 74 2.18 -12.51 4.56
C ALA A 74 0.76 -12.47 3.99
N VAL A 75 0.51 -11.68 2.94
CA VAL A 75 -0.80 -11.62 2.26
C VAL A 75 -1.11 -12.95 1.59
N GLN A 76 -0.14 -13.55 0.91
CA GLN A 76 -0.33 -14.86 0.26
C GLN A 76 -0.61 -15.97 1.27
N ALA A 77 0.08 -16.00 2.40
CA ALA A 77 -0.20 -16.96 3.46
C ALA A 77 -1.64 -16.86 4.00
N LYS A 78 -2.28 -15.69 3.89
CA LYS A 78 -3.69 -15.46 4.29
C LYS A 78 -4.70 -15.69 3.16
N SER A 79 -4.27 -15.71 1.90
CA SER A 79 -5.15 -15.79 0.74
C SER A 79 -6.04 -17.05 0.69
N ASN A 80 -5.65 -18.12 1.37
CA ASN A 80 -6.46 -19.33 1.50
C ASN A 80 -7.69 -19.14 2.41
N ASN A 81 -7.60 -18.22 3.37
CA ASN A 81 -8.63 -17.98 4.38
C ASN A 81 -9.39 -16.65 4.17
N TYR A 82 -8.82 -15.73 3.38
CA TYR A 82 -9.35 -14.39 3.16
C TYR A 82 -9.58 -14.14 1.67
N LYS A 83 -10.55 -13.28 1.36
CA LYS A 83 -10.83 -12.88 -0.03
C LYS A 83 -9.75 -12.00 -0.64
N VAL A 84 -8.92 -11.36 0.19
CA VAL A 84 -7.93 -10.38 -0.25
C VAL A 84 -6.97 -10.97 -1.29
N ARG A 85 -6.72 -10.20 -2.35
CA ARG A 85 -5.74 -10.51 -3.40
C ARG A 85 -4.83 -9.32 -3.62
N LEU A 86 -3.57 -9.59 -3.95
CA LEU A 86 -2.61 -8.54 -4.32
C LEU A 86 -3.02 -7.90 -5.64
N ALA A 87 -3.06 -6.58 -5.68
CA ALA A 87 -3.42 -5.79 -6.86
C ALA A 87 -2.18 -5.25 -7.59
N GLY A 88 -1.08 -5.07 -6.88
CA GLY A 88 0.17 -4.50 -7.36
C GLY A 88 0.82 -3.62 -6.32
N CYS A 89 1.94 -2.98 -6.69
CA CYS A 89 2.59 -2.00 -5.83
C CYS A 89 2.59 -0.60 -6.45
N VAL A 90 2.76 0.39 -5.58
CA VAL A 90 2.98 1.80 -5.91
C VAL A 90 4.37 2.17 -5.43
N ALA A 91 5.27 2.57 -6.35
CA ALA A 91 6.54 3.20 -5.99
C ALA A 91 6.24 4.64 -5.57
N ASN A 92 6.48 4.97 -4.30
CA ASN A 92 6.11 6.24 -3.70
C ASN A 92 7.34 6.99 -3.21
N ARG A 93 7.33 8.32 -3.35
CA ARG A 93 8.41 9.20 -2.89
C ARG A 93 9.78 8.83 -3.44
N SER A 94 9.82 8.37 -4.68
CA SER A 94 11.03 7.91 -5.36
C SER A 94 11.29 8.78 -6.59
N ARG A 95 12.58 9.04 -6.90
CA ARG A 95 12.98 9.75 -8.12
C ARG A 95 12.85 8.88 -9.36
N ASP A 96 13.24 7.63 -9.21
CA ASP A 96 13.16 6.57 -10.20
C ASP A 96 12.54 5.32 -9.57
N THR A 97 12.47 4.23 -10.31
CA THR A 97 11.81 2.98 -9.90
C THR A 97 12.64 1.74 -10.23
N ASP A 98 13.94 1.91 -10.47
CA ASP A 98 14.79 0.86 -11.03
C ASP A 98 14.87 -0.39 -10.14
N GLU A 99 15.04 -0.21 -8.81
CA GLU A 99 15.08 -1.32 -7.87
C GLU A 99 13.71 -1.97 -7.70
N VAL A 100 12.66 -1.16 -7.61
CA VAL A 100 11.26 -1.67 -7.52
C VAL A 100 10.92 -2.46 -8.78
N ASP A 101 11.25 -1.94 -9.97
CA ASP A 101 10.95 -2.60 -11.23
C ASP A 101 11.74 -3.91 -11.38
N ARG A 102 13.03 -3.92 -11.02
CA ARG A 102 13.87 -5.12 -10.99
C ARG A 102 13.30 -6.19 -10.06
N TYR A 103 12.89 -5.79 -8.86
CA TYR A 103 12.26 -6.70 -7.91
C TYR A 103 10.92 -7.22 -8.47
N CYS A 104 10.07 -6.35 -8.98
CA CYS A 104 8.76 -6.70 -9.54
C CYS A 104 8.88 -7.69 -10.71
N GLU A 105 9.83 -7.48 -11.62
CA GLU A 105 10.12 -8.40 -12.71
C GLU A 105 10.55 -9.79 -12.18
N LYS A 106 11.45 -9.80 -11.20
CA LYS A 106 11.98 -11.05 -10.62
C LYS A 106 10.92 -11.91 -9.96
N VAL A 107 9.96 -11.29 -9.26
CA VAL A 107 8.93 -12.01 -8.49
C VAL A 107 7.61 -12.17 -9.24
N GLY A 108 7.47 -11.60 -10.43
CA GLY A 108 6.22 -11.59 -11.18
C GLY A 108 5.14 -10.71 -10.54
N PHE A 109 5.53 -9.54 -10.02
CA PHE A 109 4.63 -8.56 -9.44
C PHE A 109 4.53 -7.31 -10.31
N LYS A 110 3.42 -6.60 -10.29
CA LYS A 110 3.21 -5.43 -11.15
C LYS A 110 3.26 -4.14 -10.34
N ARG A 111 4.13 -3.21 -10.76
CA ARG A 111 4.00 -1.82 -10.32
C ARG A 111 2.85 -1.16 -11.10
N ILE A 112 1.83 -0.71 -10.38
CA ILE A 112 0.61 -0.11 -10.96
C ILE A 112 0.69 1.42 -11.03
N ALA A 113 1.55 2.05 -10.23
CA ALA A 113 1.80 3.48 -10.30
C ALA A 113 3.19 3.85 -9.78
N HIS A 114 3.64 5.04 -10.19
CA HIS A 114 4.78 5.74 -9.62
C HIS A 114 4.32 7.12 -9.13
N MET A 115 4.59 7.41 -7.87
CA MET A 115 4.35 8.69 -7.22
C MET A 115 5.69 9.33 -6.89
N PRO A 116 6.23 10.20 -7.74
CA PRO A 116 7.48 10.91 -7.45
C PRO A 116 7.40 11.73 -6.16
N ASP A 117 8.56 12.14 -5.67
CA ASP A 117 8.63 13.02 -4.49
C ASP A 117 8.23 14.46 -4.88
N PHE A 118 6.93 14.71 -4.98
CA PHE A 118 6.37 16.01 -5.30
C PHE A 118 6.43 16.96 -4.10
N ASP A 119 7.13 18.08 -4.20
CA ASP A 119 7.10 19.14 -3.17
C ASP A 119 5.68 19.68 -2.94
N ALA A 120 4.82 19.63 -3.95
CA ALA A 120 3.40 19.93 -3.88
C ALA A 120 2.70 19.20 -2.72
N ILE A 121 3.03 17.94 -2.46
CA ILE A 121 2.46 17.15 -1.34
C ILE A 121 2.88 17.72 0.01
N ARG A 122 4.16 18.08 0.17
CA ARG A 122 4.66 18.72 1.39
C ARG A 122 3.98 20.07 1.63
N ARG A 123 3.85 20.91 0.58
CA ARG A 123 3.22 22.22 0.67
C ARG A 123 1.73 22.13 1.01
N SER A 124 1.00 21.16 0.44
CA SER A 124 -0.42 20.94 0.74
C SER A 124 -0.62 20.60 2.22
N ARG A 125 0.21 19.68 2.76
CA ARG A 125 0.18 19.32 4.20
C ARG A 125 0.43 20.50 5.13
N LEU A 126 1.44 21.35 4.81
CA LEU A 126 1.73 22.56 5.58
C LEU A 126 0.55 23.53 5.58
N LYS A 127 -0.19 23.61 4.49
CA LYS A 127 -1.41 24.43 4.35
C LYS A 127 -2.66 23.73 4.91
N LYS A 128 -2.54 22.50 5.42
CA LYS A 128 -3.68 21.66 5.89
C LYS A 128 -4.76 21.49 4.82
N LYS A 129 -4.35 21.33 3.56
CA LYS A 129 -5.20 21.17 2.39
C LYS A 129 -4.84 19.87 1.67
N THR A 130 -5.79 19.30 0.99
CA THR A 130 -5.52 18.25 -0.01
C THR A 130 -4.89 18.89 -1.25
N LEU A 131 -4.26 18.09 -2.11
CA LEU A 131 -3.75 18.57 -3.40
C LEU A 131 -4.87 19.20 -4.26
N PHE A 132 -6.10 18.68 -4.14
CA PHE A 132 -7.25 19.13 -4.93
C PHE A 132 -7.82 20.48 -4.47
N GLU A 133 -7.48 20.94 -3.27
CA GLU A 133 -7.84 22.25 -2.73
C GLU A 133 -6.74 23.30 -2.94
N MET A 134 -5.60 22.90 -3.51
CA MET A 134 -4.50 23.81 -3.81
C MET A 134 -4.75 24.55 -5.15
N PRO A 135 -4.17 25.74 -5.37
CA PRO A 135 -4.19 26.41 -6.67
C PRO A 135 -3.55 25.56 -7.78
N ASP A 136 -3.89 25.85 -9.04
CA ASP A 136 -3.34 25.18 -10.20
C ASP A 136 -1.92 25.68 -10.52
N GLU A 137 -0.94 25.17 -9.81
CA GLU A 137 0.48 25.29 -10.13
C GLU A 137 0.92 24.02 -10.88
N GLU A 138 1.93 24.11 -11.74
CA GLU A 138 2.33 23.04 -12.65
C GLU A 138 2.61 21.72 -11.92
N ASP A 139 3.40 21.75 -10.85
CA ASP A 139 3.75 20.57 -10.06
C ASP A 139 2.54 19.99 -9.28
N ILE A 140 1.60 20.86 -8.87
CA ILE A 140 0.34 20.43 -8.23
C ILE A 140 -0.56 19.72 -9.23
N VAL A 141 -0.67 20.26 -10.45
CA VAL A 141 -1.44 19.62 -11.52
C VAL A 141 -0.83 18.28 -11.91
N MET A 142 0.51 18.20 -12.00
CA MET A 142 1.20 16.94 -12.26
C MET A 142 0.93 15.90 -11.16
N ALA A 143 1.08 16.30 -9.90
CA ALA A 143 0.81 15.40 -8.76
C ALA A 143 -0.64 14.90 -8.77
N ARG A 144 -1.62 15.79 -8.99
CA ARG A 144 -3.04 15.40 -9.10
C ARG A 144 -3.27 14.35 -10.20
N LYS A 145 -2.66 14.53 -11.38
CA LYS A 145 -2.79 13.57 -12.49
C LYS A 145 -2.36 12.17 -12.12
N GLU A 146 -1.25 12.02 -11.38
CA GLU A 146 -0.80 10.70 -10.94
C GLU A 146 -1.76 10.07 -9.93
N TYR A 147 -2.31 10.85 -8.99
CA TYR A 147 -3.33 10.35 -8.06
C TYR A 147 -4.62 9.95 -8.76
N VAL A 148 -5.09 10.75 -9.73
CA VAL A 148 -6.29 10.42 -10.54
C VAL A 148 -6.04 9.13 -11.33
N ARG A 149 -4.89 9.02 -12.00
CA ARG A 149 -4.52 7.80 -12.75
C ARG A 149 -4.49 6.55 -11.87
N LEU A 150 -3.93 6.65 -10.66
CA LEU A 150 -3.96 5.55 -9.70
C LEU A 150 -5.40 5.21 -9.28
N ALA A 151 -6.21 6.22 -8.97
CA ALA A 151 -7.61 6.02 -8.61
C ALA A 151 -8.41 5.34 -9.72
N GLU A 152 -8.25 5.78 -10.97
CA GLU A 152 -8.87 5.16 -12.15
C GLU A 152 -8.41 3.71 -12.34
N THR A 153 -7.11 3.43 -12.15
CA THR A 153 -6.57 2.07 -12.24
C THR A 153 -7.23 1.14 -11.21
N LEU A 154 -7.40 1.61 -9.98
CA LEU A 154 -8.03 0.83 -8.92
C LEU A 154 -9.55 0.71 -9.12
N TRP A 155 -10.22 1.77 -9.56
CA TRP A 155 -11.64 1.80 -9.83
C TRP A 155 -12.05 0.86 -10.95
N ASN A 156 -11.31 0.87 -12.06
CA ASN A 156 -11.56 0.00 -13.21
C ASN A 156 -11.23 -1.48 -12.92
N GLY A 157 -10.64 -1.74 -11.77
CA GLY A 157 -10.29 -3.07 -11.31
C GLY A 157 -8.88 -3.48 -11.72
N THR A 158 -8.21 -4.18 -10.82
CA THR A 158 -6.90 -4.77 -11.02
C THR A 158 -7.00 -6.29 -11.02
N GLU A 159 -6.21 -6.94 -11.85
CA GLU A 159 -6.10 -8.40 -11.80
C GLU A 159 -5.48 -8.84 -10.47
N ALA A 160 -5.94 -9.97 -9.97
CA ALA A 160 -5.33 -10.61 -8.82
C ALA A 160 -3.95 -11.15 -9.19
N GLN A 161 -2.92 -10.82 -8.42
CA GLN A 161 -1.56 -11.23 -8.69
C GLN A 161 -1.08 -12.24 -7.64
N ALA A 162 -0.22 -13.16 -8.07
CA ALA A 162 0.37 -14.18 -7.21
C ALA A 162 1.90 -14.19 -7.40
N PRO A 163 2.60 -13.11 -7.00
CA PRO A 163 4.06 -13.05 -7.11
C PRO A 163 4.73 -14.10 -6.25
N ALA A 164 5.94 -14.53 -6.61
CA ALA A 164 6.75 -15.46 -5.82
C ALA A 164 7.76 -14.67 -4.97
N PRO A 165 7.51 -14.43 -3.66
CA PRO A 165 8.43 -13.67 -2.82
C PRO A 165 9.77 -14.38 -2.71
N LEU A 166 10.85 -13.60 -2.61
CA LEU A 166 12.21 -14.11 -2.53
C LEU A 166 12.58 -14.51 -1.10
N GLU A 167 13.50 -15.45 -0.97
CA GLU A 167 14.21 -15.69 0.29
C GLU A 167 15.15 -14.51 0.61
N ASP A 168 15.47 -14.33 1.89
CA ASP A 168 16.24 -13.17 2.35
C ASP A 168 17.58 -13.04 1.59
N ARG A 169 18.29 -14.13 1.34
CA ARG A 169 19.55 -14.13 0.59
C ARG A 169 19.37 -13.62 -0.84
N ASP A 170 18.33 -14.07 -1.52
CA ASP A 170 18.13 -13.75 -2.93
C ASP A 170 17.75 -12.27 -3.12
N ILE A 171 17.08 -11.66 -2.13
CA ILE A 171 16.75 -10.23 -2.19
C ILE A 171 17.99 -9.36 -1.93
N PHE A 172 18.90 -9.79 -1.04
CA PHE A 172 20.18 -9.11 -0.84
C PHE A 172 21.01 -9.11 -2.12
N GLU A 173 21.16 -10.27 -2.76
CA GLU A 173 21.89 -10.42 -4.02
C GLU A 173 21.24 -9.59 -5.15
N LEU A 174 19.90 -9.62 -5.28
CA LEU A 174 19.18 -8.87 -6.30
C LEU A 174 19.41 -7.36 -6.21
N LEU A 175 19.51 -6.82 -5.00
CA LEU A 175 19.64 -5.38 -4.74
C LEU A 175 21.09 -4.92 -4.52
N GLY A 176 22.09 -5.82 -4.71
CA GLY A 176 23.51 -5.50 -4.71
C GLY A 176 24.14 -5.38 -3.31
N PHE A 177 23.60 -6.09 -2.34
CA PHE A 177 24.18 -6.23 -0.98
C PHE A 177 24.79 -7.63 -0.84
N ASP A 178 25.92 -7.86 -1.50
CA ASP A 178 26.73 -9.09 -1.41
C ASP A 178 27.52 -9.18 -0.09
#